data_5642204c1f90b2ba57827d92d279e8a5
#
_entry.id   5642204c1f90b2ba57827d92d279e8a5
#
_cell.length_a   1.000
_cell.length_b   1.000
_cell.length_c   1.000
_cell.angle_alpha   90.00
_cell.angle_beta   90.00
_cell.angle_gamma   90.00
#
_symmetry.space_group_name_H-M   'P 1'
#
loop_
_entity.id
_entity.type
_entity.pdbx_description
1 polymer ?
#
loop_
_entity_poly.entity_id
_entity_poly.type
_entity_poly.pdbx_seq_one_letter_code
_entity_poly.pdbx_strand_id
1 'polypeptide(L)'
;FPGQQPYQGVVPLFDDRRHKIEKVSAVLEHYMLQSEQLDTTLVLASNDQVAAGLLIQRLPMQGTDNLSGSMVSKENEDQIGLNEHYNRIAILASSLKREELLTLDVETILRRLFWEESITRFEPLEGDTAPRFACSCSRERVGRMLVSLGREEAESILSERADIEVACEFCGVQYRFDAIDAAQLFTAPLVLHVPGGLEPH
;
A
#
# COMPACT_ATOMS: atom_id res chain seq x y z
N PHE A 1 -4.88 -8.61 5.58
CA PHE A 1 -5.40 -9.94 5.93
C PHE A 1 -6.18 -9.81 7.23
N PRO A 2 -7.37 -10.48 7.38
CA PRO A 2 -8.13 -10.44 8.61
C PRO A 2 -7.26 -10.90 9.81
N GLY A 3 -7.23 -10.09 10.88
CA GLY A 3 -6.47 -10.39 12.10
C GLY A 3 -5.02 -9.92 12.15
N GLN A 4 -4.47 -9.36 11.09
CA GLN A 4 -3.14 -8.72 11.13
C GLN A 4 -3.26 -7.26 11.53
N GLN A 5 -2.31 -6.81 12.36
CA GLN A 5 -2.17 -5.38 12.65
C GLN A 5 -1.68 -4.63 11.40
N PRO A 6 -2.19 -3.42 11.11
CA PRO A 6 -1.68 -2.64 10.00
C PRO A 6 -0.20 -2.32 10.25
N TYR A 7 0.62 -2.59 9.23
CA TYR A 7 2.01 -2.14 9.23
C TYR A 7 2.05 -0.64 8.97
N GLN A 8 2.82 0.07 9.77
CA GLN A 8 3.04 1.50 9.61
C GLN A 8 4.54 1.74 9.43
N GLY A 9 4.91 2.21 8.25
CA GLY A 9 6.27 2.66 7.96
C GLY A 9 6.37 4.18 8.12
N VAL A 10 7.49 4.65 8.61
CA VAL A 10 7.84 6.08 8.67
C VAL A 10 9.14 6.29 7.91
N VAL A 11 9.13 7.25 6.99
CA VAL A 11 10.30 7.58 6.19
C VAL A 11 10.62 9.07 6.30
N PRO A 12 11.92 9.45 6.42
CA PRO A 12 12.31 10.84 6.40
C PRO A 12 11.95 11.52 5.08
N LEU A 13 11.46 12.76 5.13
CA LEU A 13 11.23 13.58 3.94
C LEU A 13 12.48 14.32 3.46
N PHE A 14 13.65 13.81 3.79
CA PHE A 14 14.93 14.35 3.40
C PHE A 14 15.83 13.21 2.90
N ASP A 15 16.55 13.46 1.83
CA ASP A 15 17.58 12.56 1.32
C ASP A 15 18.84 12.53 2.22
N ASP A 16 19.81 11.68 1.91
CA ASP A 16 21.08 11.55 2.64
C ASP A 16 21.91 12.83 2.63
N ARG A 17 21.64 13.74 1.69
CA ARG A 17 22.27 15.08 1.58
C ARG A 17 21.47 16.18 2.27
N ARG A 18 20.39 15.81 3.00
CA ARG A 18 19.45 16.71 3.67
C ARG A 18 18.64 17.62 2.74
N HIS A 19 18.48 17.24 1.47
CA HIS A 19 17.54 17.92 0.58
C HIS A 19 16.14 17.35 0.80
N LYS A 20 15.16 18.25 0.80
CA LYS A 20 13.76 17.87 0.97
C LYS A 20 13.27 17.07 -0.25
N ILE A 21 12.65 15.92 0.02
CA ILE A 21 11.99 15.10 -1.00
C ILE A 21 10.57 15.63 -1.17
N GLU A 22 10.25 16.18 -2.34
CA GLU A 22 8.97 16.84 -2.57
C GLU A 22 7.95 15.96 -3.28
N LYS A 23 8.42 14.96 -4.04
CA LYS A 23 7.55 14.08 -4.82
C LYS A 23 7.20 12.83 -4.03
N VAL A 24 5.92 12.46 -4.02
CA VAL A 24 5.44 11.21 -3.38
C VAL A 24 6.15 9.98 -3.96
N SER A 25 6.37 9.92 -5.28
CA SER A 25 7.14 8.83 -5.90
C SER A 25 8.53 8.69 -5.29
N ALA A 26 9.27 9.80 -5.17
CA ALA A 26 10.63 9.80 -4.60
C ALA A 26 10.64 9.44 -3.10
N VAL A 27 9.62 9.83 -2.33
CA VAL A 27 9.46 9.40 -0.94
C VAL A 27 9.27 7.89 -0.85
N LEU A 28 8.42 7.32 -1.72
CA LEU A 28 8.17 5.89 -1.77
C LEU A 28 9.40 5.10 -2.26
N GLU A 29 10.11 5.59 -3.28
CA GLU A 29 11.37 5.02 -3.74
C GLU A 29 12.41 4.99 -2.61
N HIS A 30 12.54 6.09 -1.87
CA HIS A 30 13.43 6.19 -0.72
C HIS A 30 13.04 5.19 0.39
N TYR A 31 11.74 5.07 0.69
CA TYR A 31 11.23 4.08 1.63
C TYR A 31 11.56 2.66 1.19
N MET A 32 11.29 2.30 -0.07
CA MET A 32 11.56 0.96 -0.60
C MET A 32 13.04 0.61 -0.51
N LEU A 33 13.91 1.57 -0.79
CA LEU A 33 15.35 1.36 -0.69
C LEU A 33 15.81 1.20 0.77
N GLN A 34 15.37 2.06 1.67
CA GLN A 34 15.86 2.10 3.05
C GLN A 34 15.26 1.00 3.95
N SER A 35 13.97 0.72 3.77
CA SER A 35 13.24 -0.22 4.64
C SER A 35 13.15 -1.63 4.07
N GLU A 36 12.95 -1.74 2.75
CA GLU A 36 12.75 -3.03 2.09
C GLU A 36 14.00 -3.50 1.32
N GLN A 37 15.00 -2.65 1.18
CA GLN A 37 16.24 -2.91 0.42
C GLN A 37 15.96 -3.29 -1.05
N LEU A 38 14.90 -2.73 -1.62
CA LEU A 38 14.46 -2.95 -2.98
C LEU A 38 14.68 -1.69 -3.83
N ASP A 39 15.54 -1.81 -4.84
CA ASP A 39 15.67 -0.76 -5.85
C ASP A 39 14.34 -0.64 -6.59
N THR A 40 13.74 0.53 -6.50
CA THR A 40 12.42 0.80 -7.04
C THR A 40 12.44 2.11 -7.81
N THR A 41 11.83 2.14 -8.99
CA THR A 41 11.55 3.35 -9.75
C THR A 41 10.05 3.50 -9.92
N LEU A 42 9.51 4.67 -9.59
CA LEU A 42 8.08 4.90 -9.53
C LEU A 42 7.69 6.17 -10.28
N VAL A 43 6.91 6.04 -11.33
CA VAL A 43 6.33 7.17 -12.07
C VAL A 43 4.86 7.26 -11.73
N LEU A 44 4.44 8.38 -11.14
CA LEU A 44 3.07 8.62 -10.70
C LEU A 44 2.47 9.83 -11.38
N ALA A 45 1.21 9.72 -11.75
CA ALA A 45 0.41 10.82 -12.25
C ALA A 45 -1.05 10.70 -11.80
N SER A 46 -1.69 11.83 -11.59
CA SER A 46 -3.12 11.91 -11.30
C SER A 46 -3.76 13.16 -11.86
N ASN A 47 -5.04 13.08 -12.12
CA ASN A 47 -5.92 14.23 -12.40
C ASN A 47 -7.24 14.01 -11.64
N ASP A 48 -8.26 14.80 -11.93
CA ASP A 48 -9.55 14.73 -11.23
C ASP A 48 -10.35 13.44 -11.49
N GLN A 49 -9.92 12.62 -12.45
CA GLN A 49 -10.64 11.41 -12.87
C GLN A 49 -9.81 10.13 -12.73
N VAL A 50 -8.50 10.21 -12.91
CA VAL A 50 -7.60 9.05 -13.01
C VAL A 50 -6.37 9.26 -12.16
N ALA A 51 -5.98 8.20 -11.45
CA ALA A 51 -4.65 8.04 -10.86
C ALA A 51 -3.98 6.83 -11.51
N ALA A 52 -2.77 7.04 -12.02
CA ALA A 52 -2.00 6.01 -12.71
C ALA A 52 -0.56 5.97 -12.22
N GLY A 53 0.07 4.81 -12.30
CA GLY A 53 1.45 4.61 -11.90
C GLY A 53 2.14 3.50 -12.68
N LEU A 54 3.44 3.68 -12.92
CA LEU A 54 4.35 2.65 -13.39
C LEU A 54 5.38 2.41 -12.29
N LEU A 55 5.44 1.18 -11.80
CA LEU A 55 6.40 0.72 -10.80
C LEU A 55 7.36 -0.27 -11.45
N ILE A 56 8.63 0.00 -11.36
CA ILE A 56 9.72 -0.90 -11.74
C ILE A 56 10.47 -1.26 -10.47
N GLN A 57 10.61 -2.54 -10.22
CA GLN A 57 11.28 -3.01 -9.03
C GLN A 57 12.24 -4.14 -9.35
N ARG A 58 13.47 -4.03 -8.85
CA ARG A 58 14.44 -5.10 -8.93
C ARG A 58 14.11 -6.15 -7.87
N LEU A 59 13.70 -7.33 -8.31
CA LEU A 59 13.47 -8.43 -7.39
C LEU A 59 14.80 -9.02 -6.93
N PRO A 60 14.94 -9.37 -5.64
CA PRO A 60 16.10 -10.08 -5.16
C PRO A 60 16.19 -11.45 -5.85
N MET A 61 17.37 -11.80 -6.34
CA MET A 61 17.62 -13.14 -6.81
C MET A 61 17.43 -14.11 -5.65
N GLN A 62 16.50 -15.03 -5.75
CA GLN A 62 16.35 -16.08 -4.74
C GLN A 62 17.64 -16.89 -4.72
N GLY A 63 18.37 -16.80 -3.60
CA GLY A 63 19.63 -17.51 -3.41
C GLY A 63 19.43 -19.00 -3.29
N THR A 64 19.40 -19.72 -4.41
CA THR A 64 19.65 -21.16 -4.44
C THR A 64 21.11 -21.51 -4.19
N ASP A 65 22.02 -20.52 -4.20
CA ASP A 65 23.47 -20.74 -4.11
C ASP A 65 24.13 -20.28 -2.81
N ASN A 66 23.39 -19.82 -1.82
CA ASN A 66 23.96 -19.45 -0.51
C ASN A 66 24.41 -20.65 0.35
N LEU A 67 24.28 -21.89 -0.14
CA LEU A 67 24.67 -23.11 0.57
C LEU A 67 26.03 -23.70 0.14
N SER A 68 26.65 -23.17 -0.90
CA SER A 68 27.98 -23.64 -1.31
C SER A 68 29.02 -22.51 -1.21
N GLY A 69 29.74 -22.53 -0.12
CA GLY A 69 30.77 -21.56 0.26
C GLY A 69 32.00 -21.51 -0.65
N SER A 70 31.85 -21.18 -1.91
CA SER A 70 32.95 -20.73 -2.74
C SER A 70 32.41 -20.12 -4.05
N MET A 71 32.49 -18.83 -4.19
CA MET A 71 32.76 -18.11 -5.44
C MET A 71 32.48 -16.59 -5.32
N VAL A 72 33.40 -15.90 -4.67
CA VAL A 72 33.37 -14.44 -4.49
C VAL A 72 33.56 -13.64 -5.79
N SER A 73 33.98 -14.25 -6.89
CA SER A 73 34.34 -13.54 -8.14
C SER A 73 33.25 -13.50 -9.22
N LYS A 74 32.36 -14.49 -9.28
CA LYS A 74 31.25 -14.51 -10.26
C LYS A 74 30.07 -13.64 -9.80
N GLU A 75 29.81 -13.58 -8.50
CA GLU A 75 28.71 -12.79 -7.92
C GLU A 75 28.84 -11.29 -8.22
N ASN A 76 30.07 -10.76 -8.32
CA ASN A 76 30.29 -9.35 -8.62
C ASN A 76 30.01 -8.99 -10.09
N GLU A 77 30.36 -9.85 -11.05
CA GLU A 77 30.09 -9.61 -12.47
C GLU A 77 28.60 -9.73 -12.79
N ASP A 78 27.92 -10.73 -12.22
CA ASP A 78 26.48 -10.90 -12.38
C ASP A 78 25.71 -9.75 -11.71
N GLN A 79 26.15 -9.26 -10.55
CA GLN A 79 25.58 -8.10 -9.87
C GLN A 79 25.74 -6.80 -10.67
N ILE A 80 26.89 -6.58 -11.31
CA ILE A 80 27.13 -5.40 -12.15
C ILE A 80 26.21 -5.42 -13.37
N GLY A 81 26.12 -6.54 -14.08
CA GLY A 81 25.23 -6.70 -15.22
C GLY A 81 23.75 -6.50 -14.87
N LEU A 82 23.30 -7.05 -13.75
CA LEU A 82 21.93 -6.87 -13.24
C LEU A 82 21.64 -5.40 -12.88
N ASN A 83 22.60 -4.68 -12.31
CA ASN A 83 22.48 -3.27 -12.01
C ASN A 83 22.41 -2.42 -13.28
N GLU A 84 23.18 -2.73 -14.30
CA GLU A 84 23.11 -2.05 -15.59
C GLU A 84 21.76 -2.25 -16.29
N HIS A 85 21.23 -3.48 -16.28
CA HIS A 85 19.90 -3.78 -16.81
C HIS A 85 18.81 -2.99 -16.07
N TYR A 86 18.83 -3.03 -14.73
CA TYR A 86 17.85 -2.26 -13.95
C TYR A 86 17.96 -0.76 -14.23
N ASN A 87 19.17 -0.20 -14.24
CA ASN A 87 19.38 1.22 -14.50
C ASN A 87 18.86 1.63 -15.88
N ARG A 88 19.09 0.81 -16.91
CA ARG A 88 18.56 1.06 -18.25
C ARG A 88 17.02 1.08 -18.26
N ILE A 89 16.38 0.09 -17.65
CA ILE A 89 14.91 0.01 -17.53
C ILE A 89 14.36 1.19 -16.74
N ALA A 90 15.01 1.57 -15.65
CA ALA A 90 14.63 2.71 -14.82
C ALA A 90 14.72 4.05 -15.58
N ILE A 91 15.76 4.23 -16.38
CA ILE A 91 15.90 5.42 -17.25
C ILE A 91 14.79 5.46 -18.30
N LEU A 92 14.49 4.33 -18.95
CA LEU A 92 13.39 4.24 -19.90
C LEU A 92 12.04 4.57 -19.23
N ALA A 93 11.77 3.99 -18.07
CA ALA A 93 10.56 4.27 -17.29
C ALA A 93 10.44 5.76 -16.91
N SER A 94 11.55 6.38 -16.50
CA SER A 94 11.58 7.80 -16.12
C SER A 94 11.33 8.76 -17.30
N SER A 95 11.42 8.28 -18.53
CA SER A 95 11.09 9.05 -19.73
C SER A 95 9.58 9.17 -19.99
N LEU A 96 8.76 8.39 -19.28
CA LEU A 96 7.31 8.39 -19.41
C LEU A 96 6.73 9.73 -18.96
N LYS A 97 6.01 10.40 -19.85
CA LYS A 97 5.38 11.67 -19.57
C LYS A 97 4.06 11.48 -18.81
N ARG A 98 3.72 12.48 -18.01
CA ARG A 98 2.47 12.51 -17.24
C ARG A 98 1.24 12.27 -18.12
N GLU A 99 1.16 12.97 -19.24
CA GLU A 99 0.04 12.88 -20.18
C GLU A 99 -0.09 11.46 -20.76
N GLU A 100 1.02 10.83 -21.08
CA GLU A 100 1.05 9.47 -21.60
C GLU A 100 0.56 8.46 -20.55
N LEU A 101 1.05 8.58 -19.32
CA LEU A 101 0.63 7.72 -18.24
C LEU A 101 -0.87 7.83 -17.93
N LEU A 102 -1.48 9.00 -18.12
CA LEU A 102 -2.90 9.23 -17.86
C LEU A 102 -3.83 8.89 -19.05
N THR A 103 -3.30 8.76 -20.26
CA THR A 103 -4.14 8.64 -21.47
C THR A 103 -3.91 7.40 -22.31
N LEU A 104 -2.71 6.82 -22.25
CA LEU A 104 -2.39 5.63 -23.03
C LEU A 104 -2.74 4.36 -22.25
N ASP A 105 -3.07 3.31 -22.98
CA ASP A 105 -3.24 1.97 -22.41
C ASP A 105 -1.89 1.34 -22.05
N VAL A 106 -1.94 0.33 -21.18
CA VAL A 106 -0.76 -0.34 -20.65
C VAL A 106 0.11 -0.95 -21.74
N GLU A 107 -0.51 -1.60 -22.74
CA GLU A 107 0.23 -2.26 -23.84
C GLU A 107 1.01 -1.24 -24.68
N THR A 108 0.40 -0.11 -24.96
CA THR A 108 1.05 0.98 -25.70
C THR A 108 2.23 1.55 -24.91
N ILE A 109 2.08 1.76 -23.60
CA ILE A 109 3.16 2.24 -22.72
C ILE A 109 4.30 1.23 -22.69
N LEU A 110 4.01 -0.04 -22.43
CA LEU A 110 5.04 -1.09 -22.36
C LEU A 110 5.79 -1.25 -23.68
N ARG A 111 5.07 -1.29 -24.79
CA ARG A 111 5.70 -1.39 -26.14
C ARG A 111 6.57 -0.19 -26.44
N ARG A 112 6.13 1.01 -26.08
CA ARG A 112 6.86 2.24 -26.33
C ARG A 112 8.15 2.34 -25.53
N LEU A 113 8.09 1.96 -24.24
CA LEU A 113 9.25 2.07 -23.34
C LEU A 113 10.22 0.91 -23.49
N PHE A 114 9.69 -0.30 -23.69
CA PHE A 114 10.43 -1.55 -23.51
C PHE A 114 10.35 -2.48 -24.74
N TRP A 115 10.25 -1.92 -25.95
CA TRP A 115 10.11 -2.71 -27.18
C TRP A 115 11.29 -3.66 -27.47
N GLU A 116 12.48 -3.36 -26.93
CA GLU A 116 13.66 -4.22 -27.03
C GLU A 116 13.75 -5.27 -25.91
N GLU A 117 12.89 -5.18 -24.91
CA GLU A 117 12.93 -6.04 -23.74
C GLU A 117 12.03 -7.26 -23.90
N SER A 118 12.48 -8.40 -23.32
CA SER A 118 11.64 -9.59 -23.23
C SER A 118 10.70 -9.45 -22.03
N ILE A 119 9.43 -9.17 -22.29
CA ILE A 119 8.40 -8.98 -21.25
C ILE A 119 7.60 -10.27 -21.13
N THR A 120 7.53 -10.81 -19.91
CA THR A 120 6.58 -11.86 -19.53
C THR A 120 5.40 -11.26 -18.82
N ARG A 121 4.19 -11.51 -19.32
CA ARG A 121 2.95 -11.04 -18.71
C ARG A 121 2.37 -12.12 -17.82
N PHE A 122 1.95 -11.71 -16.64
CA PHE A 122 1.13 -12.54 -15.76
C PHE A 122 -0.33 -12.20 -15.99
N GLU A 123 -1.16 -13.22 -16.20
CA GLU A 123 -2.61 -13.02 -16.29
C GLU A 123 -3.16 -12.57 -14.93
N PRO A 124 -4.04 -11.56 -14.89
CA PRO A 124 -4.66 -11.14 -13.66
C PRO A 124 -5.53 -12.25 -13.09
N LEU A 125 -5.57 -12.36 -11.77
CA LEU A 125 -6.52 -13.23 -11.09
C LEU A 125 -7.94 -12.77 -11.38
N GLU A 126 -8.85 -13.72 -11.67
CA GLU A 126 -10.24 -13.46 -12.01
C GLU A 126 -11.22 -13.93 -10.92
N GLY A 127 -12.47 -13.50 -11.02
CA GLY A 127 -13.55 -13.90 -10.10
C GLY A 127 -13.29 -13.47 -8.65
N ASP A 128 -13.51 -14.37 -7.71
CA ASP A 128 -13.37 -14.09 -6.28
C ASP A 128 -11.94 -13.85 -5.83
N THR A 129 -10.95 -14.27 -6.61
CA THR A 129 -9.52 -14.09 -6.35
C THR A 129 -8.94 -12.82 -6.97
N ALA A 130 -9.71 -12.12 -7.82
CA ALA A 130 -9.27 -10.87 -8.43
C ALA A 130 -8.95 -9.81 -7.37
N PRO A 131 -7.90 -8.99 -7.58
CA PRO A 131 -7.65 -7.84 -6.74
C PRO A 131 -8.87 -6.91 -6.75
N ARG A 132 -9.36 -6.55 -5.56
CA ARG A 132 -10.49 -5.64 -5.42
C ARG A 132 -10.27 -4.68 -4.26
N PHE A 133 -10.85 -3.50 -4.38
CA PHE A 133 -10.88 -2.58 -3.26
C PHE A 133 -11.72 -3.20 -2.13
N ALA A 134 -11.15 -3.28 -0.94
CA ALA A 134 -11.85 -3.76 0.25
C ALA A 134 -11.41 -2.93 1.45
N CYS A 135 -12.40 -2.37 2.15
CA CYS A 135 -12.18 -1.72 3.43
C CYS A 135 -12.71 -2.60 4.57
N SER A 136 -11.97 -2.71 5.63
CA SER A 136 -12.37 -3.46 6.83
C SER A 136 -13.21 -2.63 7.81
N CYS A 137 -13.59 -1.39 7.47
CA CYS A 137 -14.45 -0.57 8.30
C CYS A 137 -15.87 -1.12 8.33
N SER A 138 -16.51 -1.02 9.47
CA SER A 138 -17.91 -1.36 9.65
C SER A 138 -18.53 -0.53 10.77
N ARG A 139 -19.87 -0.42 10.77
CA ARG A 139 -20.60 0.27 11.84
C ARG A 139 -20.30 -0.33 13.22
N GLU A 140 -20.17 -1.65 13.31
CA GLU A 140 -19.85 -2.35 14.55
C GLU A 140 -18.45 -2.02 15.05
N ARG A 141 -17.47 -1.90 14.11
CA ARG A 141 -16.10 -1.54 14.48
C ARG A 141 -16.01 -0.09 14.98
N VAL A 142 -16.70 0.82 14.33
CA VAL A 142 -16.81 2.22 14.79
C VAL A 142 -17.56 2.29 16.11
N GLY A 143 -18.65 1.54 16.29
CA GLY A 143 -19.38 1.45 17.55
C GLY A 143 -18.50 0.96 18.71
N ARG A 144 -17.67 -0.06 18.49
CA ARG A 144 -16.69 -0.52 19.51
C ARG A 144 -15.65 0.56 19.85
N MET A 145 -15.21 1.32 18.86
CA MET A 145 -14.32 2.46 19.10
C MET A 145 -15.00 3.50 19.97
N LEU A 146 -16.26 3.86 19.71
CA LEU A 146 -17.04 4.77 20.53
C LEU A 146 -17.21 4.25 21.97
N VAL A 147 -17.46 2.95 22.14
CA VAL A 147 -17.52 2.34 23.48
C VAL A 147 -16.18 2.46 24.21
N SER A 148 -15.06 2.30 23.52
CA SER A 148 -13.72 2.45 24.11
C SER A 148 -13.37 3.91 24.46
N LEU A 149 -13.98 4.88 23.78
CA LEU A 149 -13.85 6.30 24.09
C LEU A 149 -14.51 6.65 25.44
N GLY A 150 -15.57 5.93 25.78
CA GLY A 150 -16.31 6.08 27.02
C GLY A 150 -17.67 6.77 26.83
N ARG A 151 -18.59 6.45 27.75
CA ARG A 151 -19.97 6.99 27.72
C ARG A 151 -19.98 8.51 27.88
N GLU A 152 -19.22 9.03 28.84
CA GLU A 152 -19.21 10.45 29.17
C GLU A 152 -18.77 11.31 27.95
N GLU A 153 -17.76 10.83 27.21
CA GLU A 153 -17.28 11.54 26.03
C GLU A 153 -18.32 11.50 24.89
N ALA A 154 -18.95 10.34 24.67
CA ALA A 154 -20.01 10.21 23.66
C ALA A 154 -21.23 11.11 23.99
N GLU A 155 -21.64 11.18 25.25
CA GLU A 155 -22.73 12.05 25.72
C GLU A 155 -22.34 13.54 25.62
N SER A 156 -21.08 13.88 25.88
CA SER A 156 -20.56 15.24 25.70
C SER A 156 -20.69 15.69 24.24
N ILE A 157 -20.26 14.85 23.27
CA ILE A 157 -20.39 15.16 21.85
C ILE A 157 -21.85 15.33 21.44
N LEU A 158 -22.76 14.46 21.93
CA LEU A 158 -24.19 14.50 21.63
C LEU A 158 -24.89 15.69 22.27
N SER A 159 -24.33 16.28 23.33
CA SER A 159 -24.85 17.51 23.93
C SER A 159 -24.60 18.74 23.05
N GLU A 160 -23.57 18.70 22.22
CA GLU A 160 -23.16 19.77 21.30
C GLU A 160 -23.68 19.57 19.88
N ARG A 161 -23.93 18.31 19.50
CA ARG A 161 -24.30 17.91 18.14
C ARG A 161 -25.45 16.90 18.18
N ALA A 162 -26.27 16.89 17.13
CA ALA A 162 -27.40 15.95 17.02
C ALA A 162 -26.96 14.49 16.89
N ASP A 163 -25.78 14.24 16.33
CA ASP A 163 -25.22 12.93 16.09
C ASP A 163 -23.68 12.94 16.19
N ILE A 164 -23.10 11.76 16.39
CA ILE A 164 -21.66 11.51 16.30
C ILE A 164 -21.36 11.06 14.89
N GLU A 165 -20.61 11.86 14.13
CA GLU A 165 -20.17 11.54 12.78
C GLU A 165 -18.72 11.03 12.81
N VAL A 166 -18.50 9.86 12.23
CA VAL A 166 -17.18 9.26 12.08
C VAL A 166 -16.96 8.87 10.62
N ALA A 167 -15.98 9.48 10.00
CA ALA A 167 -15.55 9.12 8.64
C ALA A 167 -14.41 8.09 8.69
N CYS A 168 -14.48 7.09 7.85
CA CYS A 168 -13.36 6.18 7.65
C CYS A 168 -12.27 6.89 6.84
N GLU A 169 -11.10 7.08 7.40
CA GLU A 169 -9.96 7.75 6.74
C GLU A 169 -9.46 6.99 5.50
N PHE A 170 -9.73 5.68 5.41
CA PHE A 170 -9.28 4.87 4.28
C PHE A 170 -10.25 4.91 3.09
N CYS A 171 -11.57 4.75 3.32
CA CYS A 171 -12.56 4.67 2.23
C CYS A 171 -13.53 5.84 2.17
N GLY A 172 -13.50 6.77 3.11
CA GLY A 172 -14.36 7.95 3.17
C GLY A 172 -15.81 7.68 3.60
N VAL A 173 -16.19 6.42 3.84
CA VAL A 173 -17.56 6.08 4.32
C VAL A 173 -17.81 6.76 5.64
N GLN A 174 -18.95 7.46 5.73
CA GLN A 174 -19.39 8.14 6.94
C GLN A 174 -20.35 7.26 7.74
N TYR A 175 -20.10 7.16 9.03
CA TYR A 175 -20.96 6.51 10.02
C TYR A 175 -21.54 7.56 10.96
N ARG A 176 -22.85 7.49 11.19
CA ARG A 176 -23.56 8.39 12.09
C ARG A 176 -24.22 7.60 13.21
N PHE A 177 -24.11 8.11 14.42
CA PHE A 177 -24.71 7.55 15.63
C PHE A 177 -25.47 8.65 16.35
N ASP A 178 -26.78 8.53 16.39
CA ASP A 178 -27.63 9.42 17.19
C ASP A 178 -27.60 9.02 18.66
N ALA A 179 -28.35 9.76 19.49
CA ALA A 179 -28.41 9.51 20.93
C ALA A 179 -28.98 8.12 21.27
N ILE A 180 -29.88 7.57 20.44
CA ILE A 180 -30.45 6.23 20.61
C ILE A 180 -29.43 5.17 20.28
N ASP A 181 -28.75 5.32 19.15
CA ASP A 181 -27.65 4.43 18.73
C ASP A 181 -26.54 4.37 19.80
N ALA A 182 -26.10 5.53 20.28
CA ALA A 182 -25.09 5.62 21.32
C ALA A 182 -25.54 4.93 22.61
N ALA A 183 -26.75 5.17 23.06
CA ALA A 183 -27.30 4.51 24.25
C ALA A 183 -27.33 2.99 24.11
N GLN A 184 -27.66 2.47 22.93
CA GLN A 184 -27.65 1.03 22.63
C GLN A 184 -26.24 0.44 22.67
N LEU A 185 -25.23 1.15 22.16
CA LEU A 185 -23.84 0.68 22.19
C LEU A 185 -23.34 0.45 23.63
N PHE A 186 -23.74 1.29 24.58
CA PHE A 186 -23.33 1.19 25.99
C PHE A 186 -24.22 0.25 26.83
N THR A 187 -25.35 -0.20 26.32
CA THR A 187 -26.24 -1.15 26.99
C THR A 187 -26.08 -2.59 26.50
N ALA A 188 -25.62 -2.79 25.27
CA ALA A 188 -25.38 -4.12 24.75
C ALA A 188 -24.21 -4.79 25.50
N PRO A 189 -24.34 -6.03 26.00
CA PRO A 189 -23.20 -6.76 26.54
C PRO A 189 -22.16 -6.90 25.43
N LEU A 190 -20.92 -6.50 25.70
CA LEU A 190 -19.75 -6.74 24.82
C LEU A 190 -19.62 -8.25 24.60
N VAL A 191 -20.19 -8.76 23.53
CA VAL A 191 -19.87 -10.10 23.05
C VAL A 191 -18.45 -10.01 22.50
N LEU A 192 -17.46 -10.30 23.36
CA LEU A 192 -16.10 -10.56 22.96
C LEU A 192 -16.13 -11.79 22.05
N HIS A 193 -16.19 -11.55 20.75
CA HIS A 193 -15.92 -12.60 19.78
C HIS A 193 -14.41 -12.93 19.86
N VAL A 194 -14.07 -13.85 20.74
CA VAL A 194 -12.75 -14.48 20.75
C VAL A 194 -12.67 -15.24 19.42
N PRO A 195 -11.70 -14.95 18.52
CA PRO A 195 -11.52 -15.77 17.34
C PRO A 195 -11.24 -17.20 17.80
N GLY A 196 -12.07 -18.13 17.34
CA GLY A 196 -12.04 -19.51 17.73
C GLY A 196 -10.65 -20.11 17.58
N GLY A 197 -10.24 -20.87 18.59
CA GLY A 197 -9.00 -21.60 18.62
C GLY A 197 -8.89 -22.53 17.40
N LEU A 198 -7.68 -22.64 16.90
CA LEU A 198 -7.23 -23.66 15.97
C LEU A 198 -7.50 -25.03 16.61
N GLU A 199 -8.39 -25.80 16.04
CA GLU A 199 -8.43 -27.23 16.29
C GLU A 199 -7.23 -27.88 15.58
N PRO A 200 -6.50 -28.78 16.24
CA PRO A 200 -5.37 -29.48 15.63
C PRO A 200 -5.90 -30.64 14.77
N HIS A 201 -5.48 -30.67 13.51
CA HIS A 201 -5.46 -31.86 12.66
C HIS A 201 -4.07 -32.10 12.11
#